data_d4543615eb502db8d0639ffa5eb9bae7
#
_entry.id   d4543615eb502db8d0639ffa5eb9bae7
#
_cell.length_a   1.000
_cell.length_b   1.000
_cell.length_c   1.000
_cell.angle_alpha   90.00
_cell.angle_beta   90.00
_cell.angle_gamma   90.00
#
_symmetry.space_group_name_H-M   'P 1'
#
loop_
_entity.id
_entity.type
_entity.pdbx_description
1 polymer ?
#
loop_
_entity_poly.entity_id
_entity_poly.type
_entity_poly.pdbx_seq_one_letter_code
_entity_poly.pdbx_strand_id
1 'polypeptide(L)'
;MEEVLVNEELAWGDPGFATAAYATSLACAPVITGATHEQKDKYLRMVAEEGALASYAVTEPGAGSEVAACKTLAVRDGDDYVINGSKMWITGAGKADWFFVLAKTDPDAGYKGMSGFIVDADSEGLSLGKKENNMGQRCSDTRSISFDDMRVPAENLVGGSESGGWMNAMKAFDMSRPNIAAHATGLARAAYEHALQYSGERQTFGKPLHRHQAIQFMLADMKTKIEASRMLTWKSAADGDAGVRNTESAAHAKRFASDTAMEVATDAVQVYGGYGYSEEYPVARLMRGAKVMQIYEGSSQVQRMIIGREITKDL
;
A
#
# COMPACT_ATOMS: atom_id res chain seq x y z
N MET A 1 -5.75 15.12 3.07
CA MET A 1 -6.27 15.47 1.73
C MET A 1 -5.15 15.72 0.72
N GLU A 2 -4.17 16.57 1.03
CA GLU A 2 -3.06 16.90 0.10
C GLU A 2 -2.31 15.67 -0.39
N GLU A 3 -1.95 14.76 0.51
CA GLU A 3 -1.25 13.52 0.17
C GLU A 3 -2.04 12.66 -0.83
N VAL A 4 -3.35 12.57 -0.67
CA VAL A 4 -4.24 11.83 -1.57
C VAL A 4 -4.25 12.44 -2.98
N LEU A 5 -4.28 13.78 -3.09
CA LEU A 5 -4.23 14.46 -4.39
C LEU A 5 -2.90 14.22 -5.10
N VAL A 6 -1.78 14.34 -4.37
CA VAL A 6 -0.44 14.06 -4.92
C VAL A 6 -0.32 12.61 -5.37
N ASN A 7 -0.81 11.67 -4.56
CA ASN A 7 -0.74 10.24 -4.87
C ASN A 7 -1.58 9.84 -6.10
N GLU A 8 -2.72 10.49 -6.34
CA GLU A 8 -3.51 10.28 -7.56
C GLU A 8 -2.70 10.70 -8.81
N GLU A 9 -2.04 11.86 -8.78
CA GLU A 9 -1.24 12.37 -9.90
C GLU A 9 0.02 11.52 -10.14
N LEU A 10 0.74 11.13 -9.08
CA LEU A 10 1.90 10.25 -9.21
C LEU A 10 1.53 8.91 -9.85
N ALA A 11 0.41 8.32 -9.44
CA ALA A 11 -0.03 7.03 -9.97
C ALA A 11 -0.61 7.13 -11.38
N TRP A 12 -1.11 8.30 -11.79
CA TRP A 12 -1.45 8.58 -13.17
C TRP A 12 -0.21 8.52 -14.08
N GLY A 13 0.91 9.09 -13.62
CA GLY A 13 2.19 9.00 -14.33
C GLY A 13 2.74 7.58 -14.36
N ASP A 14 2.97 6.99 -13.17
CA ASP A 14 3.38 5.59 -13.00
C ASP A 14 2.97 5.04 -11.63
N PRO A 15 2.12 4.00 -11.56
CA PRO A 15 1.66 3.44 -10.30
C PRO A 15 2.76 2.78 -9.47
N GLY A 16 3.82 2.27 -10.10
CA GLY A 16 4.96 1.68 -9.40
C GLY A 16 5.86 2.74 -8.77
N PHE A 17 6.02 3.88 -9.45
CA PHE A 17 6.71 5.03 -8.88
C PHE A 17 5.93 5.59 -7.68
N ALA A 18 4.61 5.76 -7.80
CA ALA A 18 3.75 6.19 -6.69
C ALA A 18 3.88 5.27 -5.48
N THR A 19 3.85 3.93 -5.70
CA THR A 19 4.03 2.94 -4.63
C THR A 19 5.41 3.04 -3.98
N ALA A 20 6.48 3.24 -4.76
CA ALA A 20 7.83 3.40 -4.23
C ALA A 20 7.98 4.69 -3.41
N ALA A 21 7.44 5.80 -3.90
CA ALA A 21 7.46 7.08 -3.19
C ALA A 21 6.66 7.03 -1.88
N TYR A 22 5.53 6.32 -1.88
CA TYR A 22 4.65 6.20 -0.71
C TYR A 22 5.17 5.25 0.37
N ALA A 23 6.12 4.36 0.08
CA ALA A 23 6.61 3.36 1.04
C ALA A 23 7.14 3.98 2.34
N THR A 24 7.83 5.12 2.25
CA THR A 24 8.35 5.86 3.40
C THR A 24 7.22 6.45 4.25
N SER A 25 6.20 7.07 3.64
CA SER A 25 5.02 7.58 4.36
C SER A 25 4.31 6.48 5.15
N LEU A 26 4.15 5.30 4.55
CA LEU A 26 3.57 4.15 5.23
C LEU A 26 4.40 3.71 6.44
N ALA A 27 5.73 3.66 6.32
CA ALA A 27 6.64 3.30 7.42
C ALA A 27 6.62 4.34 8.55
N CYS A 28 6.44 5.61 8.22
CA CYS A 28 6.31 6.70 9.20
C CYS A 28 4.98 6.66 9.98
N ALA A 29 3.91 6.11 9.42
CA ALA A 29 2.58 6.12 10.04
C ALA A 29 2.54 5.51 11.46
N PRO A 30 3.11 4.33 11.76
CA PRO A 30 3.15 3.81 13.12
C PRO A 30 4.06 4.64 14.06
N VAL A 31 5.10 5.29 13.53
CA VAL A 31 5.95 6.20 14.30
C VAL A 31 5.15 7.46 14.67
N ILE A 32 4.43 8.06 13.73
CA ILE A 32 3.57 9.22 13.96
C ILE A 32 2.52 8.92 15.04
N THR A 33 1.90 7.74 14.99
CA THR A 33 0.77 7.40 15.85
C THR A 33 1.15 6.83 17.22
N GLY A 34 2.32 6.21 17.35
CA GLY A 34 2.66 5.40 18.51
C GLY A 34 4.03 5.63 19.15
N ALA A 35 4.95 6.32 18.47
CA ALA A 35 6.30 6.50 18.98
C ALA A 35 6.41 7.59 20.05
N THR A 36 7.49 7.54 20.85
CA THR A 36 7.83 8.61 21.82
C THR A 36 8.24 9.90 21.08
N HIS A 37 8.37 10.98 21.83
CA HIS A 37 8.81 12.26 21.24
C HIS A 37 10.24 12.15 20.68
N GLU A 38 11.13 11.50 21.40
CA GLU A 38 12.53 11.29 21.02
C GLU A 38 12.63 10.45 19.75
N GLN A 39 11.84 9.35 19.65
CA GLN A 39 11.78 8.50 18.48
C GLN A 39 11.26 9.28 17.25
N LYS A 40 10.21 10.10 17.43
CA LYS A 40 9.68 10.95 16.37
C LYS A 40 10.71 11.99 15.91
N ASP A 41 11.36 12.65 16.86
CA ASP A 41 12.38 13.65 16.55
C ASP A 41 13.55 13.02 15.79
N LYS A 42 14.02 11.84 16.17
CA LYS A 42 15.08 11.13 15.46
C LYS A 42 14.63 10.69 14.06
N TYR A 43 13.65 9.81 13.96
CA TYR A 43 13.36 9.06 12.72
C TYR A 43 12.51 9.84 11.71
N LEU A 44 11.57 10.69 12.14
CA LEU A 44 10.81 11.53 11.21
C LEU A 44 11.64 12.71 10.71
N ARG A 45 12.58 13.22 11.53
CA ARG A 45 13.51 14.26 11.09
C ARG A 45 14.46 13.74 10.01
N MET A 46 15.03 12.53 10.17
CA MET A 46 15.84 11.90 9.12
C MET A 46 15.11 11.87 7.78
N VAL A 47 13.81 11.54 7.78
CA VAL A 47 13.00 11.53 6.56
C VAL A 47 12.77 12.95 6.03
N ALA A 48 12.38 13.89 6.89
CA ALA A 48 11.95 15.24 6.47
C ALA A 48 13.10 16.15 6.07
N GLU A 49 14.25 16.06 6.76
CA GLU A 49 15.38 16.98 6.60
C GLU A 49 16.55 16.36 5.84
N GLU A 50 16.78 15.06 5.98
CA GLU A 50 17.92 14.35 5.39
C GLU A 50 17.55 13.53 4.15
N GLY A 51 16.24 13.35 3.89
CA GLY A 51 15.74 12.57 2.75
C GLY A 51 15.89 11.07 2.93
N ALA A 52 16.01 10.58 4.18
CA ALA A 52 16.09 9.16 4.49
C ALA A 52 14.82 8.43 4.02
N LEU A 53 14.98 7.20 3.58
CA LEU A 53 13.89 6.32 3.15
C LEU A 53 13.58 5.29 4.23
N ALA A 54 12.31 4.94 4.34
CA ALA A 54 11.87 3.93 5.30
C ALA A 54 10.96 2.88 4.65
N SER A 55 10.92 1.69 5.26
CA SER A 55 10.05 0.61 4.79
C SER A 55 9.25 -0.04 5.91
N TYR A 56 8.05 -0.49 5.57
CA TYR A 56 7.09 -1.09 6.48
C TYR A 56 7.16 -2.62 6.43
N ALA A 57 7.74 -3.24 7.46
CA ALA A 57 8.05 -4.67 7.51
C ALA A 57 7.10 -5.43 8.47
N VAL A 58 5.89 -5.74 7.98
CA VAL A 58 4.83 -6.43 8.73
C VAL A 58 4.55 -7.81 8.16
N THR A 59 4.33 -7.93 6.86
CA THR A 59 3.97 -9.18 6.18
C THR A 59 5.08 -10.22 6.25
N GLU A 60 4.72 -11.48 6.44
CA GLU A 60 5.64 -12.64 6.44
C GLU A 60 5.28 -13.63 5.34
N PRO A 61 6.18 -14.56 4.97
CA PRO A 61 5.87 -15.59 3.98
C PRO A 61 4.61 -16.40 4.32
N GLY A 62 4.32 -16.64 5.59
CA GLY A 62 3.17 -17.38 6.09
C GLY A 62 2.04 -16.52 6.66
N ALA A 63 2.17 -15.18 6.70
CA ALA A 63 1.22 -14.29 7.36
C ALA A 63 1.03 -13.00 6.55
N GLY A 64 0.08 -13.02 5.62
CA GLY A 64 -0.34 -11.86 4.82
C GLY A 64 -1.60 -11.23 5.39
N SER A 65 -2.78 -11.68 4.92
CA SER A 65 -4.07 -11.17 5.41
C SER A 65 -4.30 -11.44 6.90
N GLU A 66 -3.75 -12.52 7.44
CA GLU A 66 -3.75 -12.86 8.85
C GLU A 66 -2.45 -12.39 9.51
N VAL A 67 -2.31 -11.07 9.69
CA VAL A 67 -1.12 -10.48 10.32
C VAL A 67 -0.85 -11.06 11.72
N ALA A 68 -1.90 -11.43 12.46
CA ALA A 68 -1.78 -12.04 13.80
C ALA A 68 -1.04 -13.39 13.82
N ALA A 69 -0.96 -14.08 12.67
CA ALA A 69 -0.21 -15.33 12.51
C ALA A 69 1.30 -15.12 12.31
N CYS A 70 1.79 -13.90 12.41
CA CYS A 70 3.23 -13.59 12.26
C CYS A 70 4.05 -14.39 13.29
N LYS A 71 5.26 -14.80 12.86
CA LYS A 71 6.16 -15.65 13.64
C LYS A 71 7.47 -14.97 14.04
N THR A 72 7.76 -13.79 13.46
CA THR A 72 8.93 -13.00 13.90
C THR A 72 8.84 -12.74 15.38
N LEU A 73 9.88 -13.14 16.12
CA LEU A 73 9.96 -13.09 17.58
C LEU A 73 10.99 -12.04 17.99
N ALA A 74 10.68 -11.27 19.03
CA ALA A 74 11.59 -10.34 19.66
C ALA A 74 11.68 -10.71 21.15
N VAL A 75 12.83 -11.22 21.58
CA VAL A 75 13.06 -11.64 22.96
C VAL A 75 13.93 -10.62 23.67
N ARG A 76 13.47 -10.12 24.81
CA ARG A 76 14.25 -9.17 25.61
C ARG A 76 15.51 -9.82 26.19
N ASP A 77 16.65 -9.15 26.00
CA ASP A 77 17.96 -9.56 26.55
C ASP A 77 18.68 -8.31 27.11
N GLY A 78 18.50 -8.04 28.39
CA GLY A 78 19.02 -6.85 29.06
C GLY A 78 18.39 -5.57 28.53
N ASP A 79 19.22 -4.69 27.97
CA ASP A 79 18.79 -3.41 27.39
C ASP A 79 18.50 -3.50 25.90
N ASP A 80 18.51 -4.72 25.33
CA ASP A 80 18.23 -5.00 23.93
C ASP A 80 17.03 -5.95 23.77
N TYR A 81 16.59 -6.08 22.51
CA TYR A 81 15.79 -7.20 22.02
C TYR A 81 16.57 -7.96 20.95
N VAL A 82 16.52 -9.29 21.02
CA VAL A 82 17.03 -10.18 19.95
C VAL A 82 15.88 -10.57 19.07
N ILE A 83 15.94 -10.16 17.80
CA ILE A 83 14.88 -10.39 16.81
C ILE A 83 15.29 -11.51 15.87
N ASN A 84 14.42 -12.51 15.74
CA ASN A 84 14.55 -13.63 14.82
C ASN A 84 13.30 -13.80 13.98
N GLY A 85 13.46 -14.05 12.68
CA GLY A 85 12.34 -14.26 11.78
C GLY A 85 12.58 -13.75 10.36
N SER A 86 11.49 -13.56 9.62
CA SER A 86 11.58 -13.06 8.24
C SER A 86 10.34 -12.27 7.85
N LYS A 87 10.53 -11.28 6.98
CA LYS A 87 9.46 -10.49 6.37
C LYS A 87 9.48 -10.68 4.86
N MET A 88 8.34 -10.48 4.23
CA MET A 88 8.17 -10.71 2.78
C MET A 88 7.35 -9.57 2.14
N TRP A 89 7.62 -9.31 0.88
CA TRP A 89 6.95 -8.27 0.09
C TRP A 89 7.20 -6.85 0.61
N ILE A 90 8.39 -6.57 1.13
CA ILE A 90 8.71 -5.28 1.73
C ILE A 90 9.11 -4.29 0.63
N THR A 91 8.25 -3.31 0.39
CA THR A 91 8.45 -2.25 -0.59
C THR A 91 9.55 -1.29 -0.15
N GLY A 92 10.47 -0.98 -1.03
CA GLY A 92 11.58 -0.06 -0.76
C GLY A 92 12.74 -0.66 0.04
N ALA A 93 12.67 -1.94 0.46
CA ALA A 93 13.62 -2.54 1.38
C ALA A 93 15.10 -2.42 0.95
N GLY A 94 15.37 -2.45 -0.35
CA GLY A 94 16.76 -2.32 -0.87
C GLY A 94 17.31 -0.90 -0.85
N LYS A 95 16.53 0.08 -0.37
CA LYS A 95 16.88 1.51 -0.34
C LYS A 95 16.56 2.17 1.00
N ALA A 96 15.89 1.45 1.90
CA ALA A 96 15.52 1.97 3.20
C ALA A 96 16.74 2.19 4.08
N ASP A 97 16.74 3.29 4.83
CA ASP A 97 17.69 3.58 5.89
C ASP A 97 17.22 3.00 7.22
N TRP A 98 15.90 2.83 7.39
CA TRP A 98 15.32 2.16 8.54
C TRP A 98 14.00 1.45 8.20
N PHE A 99 13.59 0.52 9.07
CA PHE A 99 12.38 -0.28 8.95
C PHE A 99 11.49 -0.12 10.17
N PHE A 100 10.18 0.01 9.97
CA PHE A 100 9.22 -0.38 11.00
C PHE A 100 9.02 -1.89 10.93
N VAL A 101 9.35 -2.60 12.00
CA VAL A 101 9.24 -4.07 12.09
C VAL A 101 8.19 -4.44 13.13
N LEU A 102 7.19 -5.25 12.74
CA LEU A 102 6.22 -5.84 13.68
C LEU A 102 6.71 -7.24 14.09
N ALA A 103 6.89 -7.47 15.39
CA ALA A 103 7.31 -8.76 15.94
C ALA A 103 6.50 -9.14 17.20
N LYS A 104 6.52 -10.41 17.59
CA LYS A 104 5.93 -10.87 18.84
C LYS A 104 6.94 -10.74 19.97
N THR A 105 6.57 -10.05 21.04
CA THR A 105 7.28 -10.05 22.33
C THR A 105 6.65 -11.05 23.29
N ASP A 106 5.35 -11.34 23.13
CA ASP A 106 4.64 -12.42 23.84
C ASP A 106 3.89 -13.28 22.81
N PRO A 107 4.44 -14.46 22.43
CA PRO A 107 3.81 -15.34 21.45
C PRO A 107 2.48 -15.94 21.90
N ASP A 108 2.24 -16.06 23.21
CA ASP A 108 1.04 -16.69 23.77
C ASP A 108 -0.15 -15.71 23.85
N ALA A 109 0.11 -14.40 23.84
CA ALA A 109 -0.92 -13.36 23.88
C ALA A 109 -1.58 -13.06 22.52
N GLY A 110 -1.26 -13.83 21.47
CA GLY A 110 -1.80 -13.63 20.12
C GLY A 110 -1.44 -12.25 19.54
N TYR A 111 -2.43 -11.51 19.00
CA TYR A 111 -2.19 -10.17 18.45
C TYR A 111 -1.85 -9.12 19.54
N LYS A 112 -2.25 -9.37 20.79
CA LYS A 112 -1.95 -8.48 21.93
C LYS A 112 -0.49 -8.53 22.34
N GLY A 113 0.22 -9.61 22.01
CA GLY A 113 1.64 -9.77 22.28
C GLY A 113 2.56 -9.21 21.19
N MET A 114 2.01 -8.42 20.27
CA MET A 114 2.80 -7.83 19.17
C MET A 114 3.32 -6.45 19.54
N SER A 115 4.59 -6.20 19.22
CA SER A 115 5.30 -4.95 19.45
C SER A 115 5.90 -4.44 18.13
N GLY A 116 5.98 -3.11 17.98
CA GLY A 116 6.62 -2.47 16.85
C GLY A 116 8.04 -2.03 17.21
N PHE A 117 8.97 -2.20 16.31
CA PHE A 117 10.37 -1.78 16.46
C PHE A 117 10.78 -0.88 15.29
N ILE A 118 11.63 0.10 15.57
CA ILE A 118 12.34 0.83 14.52
C ILE A 118 13.74 0.22 14.42
N VAL A 119 14.08 -0.27 13.24
CA VAL A 119 15.32 -1.03 13.00
C VAL A 119 16.13 -0.30 11.93
N ASP A 120 17.35 0.08 12.23
CA ASP A 120 18.27 0.68 11.26
C ASP A 120 18.69 -0.37 10.22
N ALA A 121 18.80 0.03 8.94
CA ALA A 121 19.02 -0.93 7.84
C ALA A 121 20.39 -1.61 7.85
N ASP A 122 21.37 -1.03 8.52
CA ASP A 122 22.74 -1.54 8.70
C ASP A 122 22.91 -2.41 9.95
N SER A 123 21.80 -2.72 10.66
CA SER A 123 21.84 -3.58 11.86
C SER A 123 22.47 -4.94 11.55
N GLU A 124 23.41 -5.39 12.39
CA GLU A 124 23.99 -6.73 12.30
C GLU A 124 22.87 -7.79 12.50
N GLY A 125 22.89 -8.84 11.70
CA GLY A 125 21.85 -9.87 11.68
C GLY A 125 20.66 -9.56 10.76
N LEU A 126 20.60 -8.37 10.12
CA LEU A 126 19.62 -8.07 9.08
C LEU A 126 20.18 -8.44 7.70
N SER A 127 19.42 -9.16 6.91
CA SER A 127 19.78 -9.46 5.53
C SER A 127 18.60 -9.28 4.58
N LEU A 128 18.88 -8.75 3.38
CA LEU A 128 17.91 -8.51 2.33
C LEU A 128 17.94 -9.63 1.29
N GLY A 129 16.77 -10.11 0.91
CA GLY A 129 16.61 -10.99 -0.24
C GLY A 129 16.78 -10.28 -1.58
N LYS A 130 16.70 -11.04 -2.65
CA LYS A 130 16.71 -10.49 -4.02
C LYS A 130 15.50 -9.58 -4.24
N LYS A 131 15.64 -8.65 -5.19
CA LYS A 131 14.48 -7.92 -5.72
C LYS A 131 13.54 -8.91 -6.43
N GLU A 132 12.26 -8.87 -6.06
CA GLU A 132 11.24 -9.74 -6.65
C GLU A 132 10.90 -9.30 -8.09
N ASN A 133 10.69 -10.29 -8.96
CA ASN A 133 10.26 -10.04 -10.34
C ASN A 133 8.73 -9.98 -10.41
N ASN A 134 8.18 -8.86 -10.03
CA ASN A 134 6.74 -8.65 -9.95
C ASN A 134 6.07 -8.60 -11.34
N MET A 135 4.80 -8.98 -11.41
CA MET A 135 3.99 -8.94 -12.61
C MET A 135 3.84 -7.52 -13.16
N GLY A 136 3.66 -6.53 -12.27
CA GLY A 136 3.53 -5.09 -12.57
C GLY A 136 4.28 -4.25 -11.55
N GLN A 137 4.25 -2.92 -11.69
CA GLN A 137 4.93 -1.96 -10.80
C GLN A 137 6.44 -2.30 -10.60
N ARG A 138 7.12 -2.69 -11.66
CA ARG A 138 8.48 -3.24 -11.61
C ARG A 138 9.57 -2.23 -11.23
N CYS A 139 9.29 -0.93 -11.29
CA CYS A 139 10.19 0.11 -10.79
C CYS A 139 10.22 0.15 -9.25
N SER A 140 9.16 -0.28 -8.58
CA SER A 140 9.13 -0.42 -7.13
C SER A 140 9.99 -1.60 -6.68
N ASP A 141 10.95 -1.35 -5.79
CA ASP A 141 11.76 -2.40 -5.16
C ASP A 141 10.92 -3.15 -4.14
N THR A 142 10.92 -4.46 -4.22
CA THR A 142 10.18 -5.34 -3.29
C THR A 142 11.07 -6.51 -2.93
N ARG A 143 11.30 -6.75 -1.63
CA ARG A 143 12.20 -7.82 -1.16
C ARG A 143 11.66 -8.54 0.05
N SER A 144 12.24 -9.70 0.36
CA SER A 144 12.22 -10.30 1.68
C SER A 144 13.31 -9.68 2.57
N ILE A 145 13.09 -9.77 3.88
CA ILE A 145 14.07 -9.43 4.93
C ILE A 145 14.17 -10.62 5.86
N SER A 146 15.38 -10.98 6.28
CA SER A 146 15.61 -12.00 7.31
C SER A 146 16.35 -11.38 8.49
N PHE A 147 15.98 -11.79 9.68
CA PHE A 147 16.59 -11.43 10.96
C PHE A 147 17.17 -12.69 11.60
N ASP A 148 18.45 -12.66 11.90
CA ASP A 148 19.22 -13.77 12.49
C ASP A 148 19.99 -13.24 13.70
N ASP A 149 19.47 -13.52 14.89
CA ASP A 149 19.94 -13.00 16.17
C ASP A 149 20.20 -11.47 16.16
N MET A 150 19.38 -10.73 15.43
CA MET A 150 19.52 -9.28 15.26
C MET A 150 19.24 -8.57 16.59
N ARG A 151 20.21 -7.83 17.09
CA ARG A 151 20.07 -7.04 18.31
C ARG A 151 19.56 -5.64 18.00
N VAL A 152 18.52 -5.23 18.74
CA VAL A 152 17.90 -3.92 18.61
C VAL A 152 17.78 -3.31 20.02
N PRO A 153 18.29 -2.09 20.24
CA PRO A 153 18.17 -1.41 21.53
C PRO A 153 16.71 -1.29 21.99
N ALA A 154 16.45 -1.46 23.26
CA ALA A 154 15.10 -1.38 23.84
C ALA A 154 14.48 0.01 23.62
N GLU A 155 15.28 1.06 23.48
CA GLU A 155 14.82 2.40 23.12
C GLU A 155 14.18 2.49 21.71
N ASN A 156 14.43 1.50 20.85
CA ASN A 156 13.84 1.41 19.50
C ASN A 156 12.47 0.69 19.51
N LEU A 157 12.02 0.19 20.67
CA LEU A 157 10.64 -0.28 20.84
C LEU A 157 9.69 0.89 20.72
N VAL A 158 8.80 0.89 19.74
CA VAL A 158 7.89 2.00 19.42
C VAL A 158 6.97 2.30 20.61
N GLY A 159 7.07 3.53 21.12
CA GLY A 159 6.30 3.99 22.27
C GLY A 159 6.84 3.51 23.62
N GLY A 160 7.98 2.82 23.67
CA GLY A 160 8.68 2.39 24.87
C GLY A 160 7.96 1.31 25.69
N SER A 161 6.86 0.72 25.17
CA SER A 161 6.12 -0.33 25.85
C SER A 161 5.73 -1.46 24.89
N GLU A 162 5.81 -2.70 25.39
CA GLU A 162 5.38 -3.88 24.63
C GLU A 162 3.86 -3.87 24.40
N SER A 163 3.41 -4.72 23.46
CA SER A 163 1.98 -4.96 23.16
C SER A 163 1.23 -3.82 22.44
N GLY A 164 1.90 -2.71 22.08
CA GLY A 164 1.32 -1.61 21.31
C GLY A 164 1.37 -1.78 19.81
N GLY A 165 2.19 -2.69 19.31
CA GLY A 165 2.53 -2.82 17.88
C GLY A 165 1.36 -3.14 16.97
N TRP A 166 0.44 -4.00 17.41
CA TRP A 166 -0.77 -4.32 16.65
C TRP A 166 -1.62 -3.08 16.36
N MET A 167 -1.93 -2.30 17.39
CA MET A 167 -2.75 -1.10 17.23
C MET A 167 -2.07 -0.05 16.36
N ASN A 168 -0.74 0.11 16.50
CA ASN A 168 0.04 1.03 15.67
C ASN A 168 0.02 0.61 14.21
N ALA A 169 0.19 -0.69 13.92
CA ALA A 169 0.11 -1.23 12.58
C ALA A 169 -1.30 -1.09 11.97
N MET A 170 -2.37 -1.33 12.74
CA MET A 170 -3.74 -1.17 12.24
C MET A 170 -4.10 0.29 11.96
N LYS A 171 -3.67 1.23 12.83
CA LYS A 171 -3.85 2.67 12.58
C LYS A 171 -3.09 3.12 11.33
N ALA A 172 -1.88 2.60 11.10
CA ALA A 172 -1.12 2.86 9.88
C ALA A 172 -1.92 2.47 8.63
N PHE A 173 -2.59 1.32 8.64
CA PHE A 173 -3.46 0.92 7.53
C PHE A 173 -4.68 1.82 7.32
N ASP A 174 -5.29 2.35 8.38
CA ASP A 174 -6.40 3.30 8.24
C ASP A 174 -5.94 4.63 7.63
N MET A 175 -4.69 5.05 7.90
CA MET A 175 -4.06 6.21 7.28
C MET A 175 -3.64 5.95 5.82
N SER A 176 -3.17 4.74 5.49
CA SER A 176 -2.61 4.40 4.19
C SER A 176 -3.66 4.07 3.12
N ARG A 177 -4.77 3.45 3.49
CA ARG A 177 -5.78 2.99 2.53
C ARG A 177 -6.37 4.09 1.63
N PRO A 178 -6.64 5.33 2.09
CA PRO A 178 -7.06 6.42 1.20
C PRO A 178 -6.00 6.75 0.14
N ASN A 179 -4.71 6.65 0.47
CA ASN A 179 -3.61 6.88 -0.46
C ASN A 179 -3.52 5.77 -1.51
N ILE A 180 -3.73 4.52 -1.11
CA ILE A 180 -3.82 3.40 -2.07
C ILE A 180 -5.06 3.51 -2.95
N ALA A 181 -6.18 4.00 -2.43
CA ALA A 181 -7.36 4.30 -3.23
C ALA A 181 -7.09 5.42 -4.26
N ALA A 182 -6.29 6.42 -3.89
CA ALA A 182 -5.81 7.46 -4.79
C ALA A 182 -4.90 6.90 -5.90
N HIS A 183 -3.94 6.03 -5.55
CA HIS A 183 -3.11 5.34 -6.54
C HIS A 183 -3.97 4.55 -7.54
N ALA A 184 -4.97 3.83 -7.06
CA ALA A 184 -5.88 3.06 -7.91
C ALA A 184 -6.72 3.97 -8.83
N THR A 185 -7.19 5.10 -8.30
CA THR A 185 -7.93 6.10 -9.07
C THR A 185 -7.05 6.75 -10.14
N GLY A 186 -5.81 7.11 -9.82
CA GLY A 186 -4.84 7.66 -10.77
C GLY A 186 -4.49 6.70 -11.91
N LEU A 187 -4.23 5.43 -11.57
CA LEU A 187 -4.01 4.38 -12.58
C LEU A 187 -5.23 4.19 -13.48
N ALA A 188 -6.43 4.11 -12.90
CA ALA A 188 -7.67 3.98 -13.67
C ALA A 188 -7.88 5.16 -14.61
N ARG A 189 -7.60 6.39 -14.13
CA ARG A 189 -7.65 7.61 -14.94
C ARG A 189 -6.69 7.55 -16.12
N ALA A 190 -5.43 7.15 -15.89
CA ALA A 190 -4.44 6.99 -16.95
C ALA A 190 -4.90 5.97 -18.01
N ALA A 191 -5.39 4.81 -17.59
CA ALA A 191 -5.89 3.78 -18.49
C ALA A 191 -7.08 4.28 -19.33
N TYR A 192 -8.03 4.97 -18.69
CA TYR A 192 -9.16 5.60 -19.37
C TYR A 192 -8.74 6.66 -20.40
N GLU A 193 -7.85 7.56 -20.03
CA GLU A 193 -7.40 8.65 -20.93
C GLU A 193 -6.68 8.09 -22.15
N HIS A 194 -5.82 7.09 -22.00
CA HIS A 194 -5.21 6.37 -23.12
C HIS A 194 -6.26 5.70 -24.01
N ALA A 195 -7.25 5.01 -23.43
CA ALA A 195 -8.33 4.36 -24.19
C ALA A 195 -9.19 5.38 -24.93
N LEU A 196 -9.52 6.50 -24.29
CA LEU A 196 -10.30 7.59 -24.88
C LEU A 196 -9.56 8.19 -26.08
N GLN A 197 -8.28 8.54 -25.92
CA GLN A 197 -7.46 9.08 -27.02
C GLN A 197 -7.39 8.09 -28.18
N TYR A 198 -7.01 6.84 -27.93
CA TYR A 198 -6.91 5.82 -28.96
C TYR A 198 -8.22 5.57 -29.68
N SER A 199 -9.36 5.66 -28.99
CA SER A 199 -10.69 5.51 -29.60
C SER A 199 -11.03 6.62 -30.60
N GLY A 200 -10.38 7.78 -30.53
CA GLY A 200 -10.46 8.86 -31.48
C GLY A 200 -9.61 8.64 -32.73
N GLU A 201 -8.48 7.99 -32.58
CA GLU A 201 -7.49 7.77 -33.64
C GLU A 201 -7.78 6.51 -34.47
N ARG A 202 -8.11 5.42 -33.79
CA ARG A 202 -8.35 4.11 -34.43
C ARG A 202 -9.71 4.07 -35.13
N GLN A 203 -9.70 3.60 -36.39
CA GLN A 203 -10.92 3.43 -37.17
C GLN A 203 -11.20 1.96 -37.46
N THR A 204 -12.50 1.60 -37.42
CA THR A 204 -13.03 0.30 -37.83
C THR A 204 -14.40 0.51 -38.48
N PHE A 205 -14.74 -0.33 -39.45
CA PHE A 205 -16.02 -0.20 -40.18
C PHE A 205 -16.31 1.23 -40.71
N GLY A 206 -15.26 1.92 -41.17
CA GLY A 206 -15.36 3.25 -41.78
C GLY A 206 -15.57 4.43 -40.82
N LYS A 207 -15.41 4.24 -39.49
CA LYS A 207 -15.54 5.32 -38.50
C LYS A 207 -14.62 5.11 -37.29
N PRO A 208 -14.27 6.19 -36.55
CA PRO A 208 -13.50 6.08 -35.31
C PRO A 208 -14.18 5.19 -34.28
N LEU A 209 -13.38 4.52 -33.41
CA LEU A 209 -13.90 3.58 -32.40
C LEU A 209 -14.93 4.24 -31.49
N HIS A 210 -14.71 5.47 -31.03
CA HIS A 210 -15.65 6.19 -30.16
C HIS A 210 -17.03 6.46 -30.81
N ARG A 211 -17.21 6.21 -32.11
CA ARG A 211 -18.51 6.30 -32.80
C ARG A 211 -19.31 5.00 -32.77
N HIS A 212 -18.75 3.94 -32.19
CA HIS A 212 -19.46 2.69 -31.93
C HIS A 212 -20.10 2.72 -30.54
N GLN A 213 -21.39 2.47 -30.43
CA GLN A 213 -22.16 2.58 -29.18
C GLN A 213 -21.58 1.73 -28.04
N ALA A 214 -21.10 0.52 -28.35
CA ALA A 214 -20.48 -0.36 -27.34
C ALA A 214 -19.22 0.30 -26.72
N ILE A 215 -18.40 0.98 -27.52
CA ILE A 215 -17.21 1.69 -27.02
C ILE A 215 -17.63 2.94 -26.22
N GLN A 216 -18.67 3.65 -26.66
CA GLN A 216 -19.21 4.79 -25.89
C GLN A 216 -19.70 4.38 -24.50
N PHE A 217 -20.41 3.26 -24.40
CA PHE A 217 -20.87 2.73 -23.10
C PHE A 217 -19.70 2.34 -22.22
N MET A 218 -18.73 1.62 -22.76
CA MET A 218 -17.51 1.23 -22.02
C MET A 218 -16.78 2.46 -21.47
N LEU A 219 -16.54 3.48 -22.30
CA LEU A 219 -15.89 4.73 -21.86
C LEU A 219 -16.72 5.50 -20.82
N ALA A 220 -18.05 5.52 -20.93
CA ALA A 220 -18.93 6.14 -19.96
C ALA A 220 -18.89 5.43 -18.61
N ASP A 221 -18.91 4.09 -18.61
CA ASP A 221 -18.81 3.28 -17.39
C ASP A 221 -17.47 3.44 -16.70
N MET A 222 -16.36 3.41 -17.47
CA MET A 222 -15.01 3.68 -16.97
C MET A 222 -14.95 5.03 -16.25
N LYS A 223 -15.42 6.11 -16.91
CA LYS A 223 -15.42 7.47 -16.34
C LYS A 223 -16.26 7.57 -15.08
N THR A 224 -17.46 7.00 -15.08
CA THR A 224 -18.35 6.99 -13.91
C THR A 224 -17.71 6.32 -12.71
N LYS A 225 -17.07 5.16 -12.90
CA LYS A 225 -16.39 4.41 -11.83
C LYS A 225 -15.18 5.17 -11.28
N ILE A 226 -14.41 5.86 -12.14
CA ILE A 226 -13.28 6.71 -11.71
C ILE A 226 -13.79 7.85 -10.81
N GLU A 227 -14.85 8.55 -11.19
CA GLU A 227 -15.42 9.63 -10.38
C GLU A 227 -15.94 9.11 -9.03
N ALA A 228 -16.63 7.97 -9.03
CA ALA A 228 -17.08 7.33 -7.79
C ALA A 228 -15.90 6.93 -6.88
N SER A 229 -14.82 6.38 -7.47
CA SER A 229 -13.56 6.06 -6.74
C SER A 229 -12.96 7.29 -6.07
N ARG A 230 -12.86 8.39 -6.82
CA ARG A 230 -12.32 9.66 -6.33
C ARG A 230 -13.16 10.22 -5.17
N MET A 231 -14.48 10.22 -5.29
CA MET A 231 -15.37 10.71 -4.23
C MET A 231 -15.23 9.90 -2.94
N LEU A 232 -15.17 8.57 -3.02
CA LEU A 232 -14.96 7.71 -1.86
C LEU A 232 -13.58 7.95 -1.23
N THR A 233 -12.55 8.14 -2.06
CA THR A 233 -11.17 8.43 -1.62
C THR A 233 -11.12 9.76 -0.88
N TRP A 234 -11.68 10.82 -1.44
CA TRP A 234 -11.72 12.15 -0.83
C TRP A 234 -12.54 12.17 0.46
N LYS A 235 -13.67 11.46 0.48
CA LYS A 235 -14.46 11.31 1.71
C LYS A 235 -13.61 10.70 2.83
N SER A 236 -12.91 9.61 2.56
CA SER A 236 -12.09 8.95 3.57
C SER A 236 -10.91 9.80 4.05
N ALA A 237 -10.29 10.56 3.14
CA ALA A 237 -9.23 11.51 3.50
C ALA A 237 -9.77 12.65 4.35
N ALA A 238 -10.93 13.22 4.00
CA ALA A 238 -11.58 14.28 4.76
C ALA A 238 -12.00 13.83 6.17
N ASP A 239 -12.51 12.59 6.31
CA ASP A 239 -12.81 11.99 7.62
C ASP A 239 -11.52 11.96 8.49
N GLY A 240 -10.40 11.51 7.91
CA GLY A 240 -9.09 11.47 8.60
C GLY A 240 -8.58 12.86 9.00
N ASP A 241 -8.63 13.84 8.11
CA ASP A 241 -8.22 15.23 8.37
C ASP A 241 -9.08 15.87 9.48
N ALA A 242 -10.36 15.52 9.55
CA ALA A 242 -11.27 15.98 10.61
C ALA A 242 -11.12 15.23 11.94
N GLY A 243 -10.18 14.27 12.05
CA GLY A 243 -9.98 13.44 13.23
C GLY A 243 -11.12 12.42 13.47
N VAL A 244 -11.96 12.21 12.48
CA VAL A 244 -13.02 11.18 12.52
C VAL A 244 -12.42 9.83 12.20
N ARG A 245 -12.80 8.79 12.96
CA ARG A 245 -12.36 7.42 12.68
C ARG A 245 -12.82 6.98 11.29
N ASN A 246 -11.86 6.79 10.39
CA ASN A 246 -12.11 6.53 8.97
C ASN A 246 -11.98 5.06 8.55
N THR A 247 -11.92 4.11 9.48
CA THR A 247 -11.72 2.67 9.18
C THR A 247 -12.71 2.14 8.14
N GLU A 248 -13.99 2.49 8.27
CA GLU A 248 -15.04 2.06 7.34
C GLU A 248 -14.92 2.76 5.99
N SER A 249 -14.82 4.11 5.98
CA SER A 249 -14.71 4.87 4.73
C SER A 249 -13.40 4.58 3.98
N ALA A 250 -12.29 4.32 4.69
CA ALA A 250 -11.02 3.89 4.10
C ALA A 250 -11.13 2.50 3.44
N ALA A 251 -11.85 1.58 4.07
CA ALA A 251 -12.08 0.26 3.49
C ALA A 251 -13.00 0.32 2.25
N HIS A 252 -14.05 1.18 2.27
CA HIS A 252 -14.87 1.45 1.09
C HIS A 252 -14.06 2.02 -0.06
N ALA A 253 -13.28 3.06 0.20
CA ALA A 253 -12.45 3.73 -0.80
C ALA A 253 -11.45 2.75 -1.43
N LYS A 254 -10.66 2.07 -0.60
CA LYS A 254 -9.61 1.15 -1.07
C LYS A 254 -10.21 -0.01 -1.86
N ARG A 255 -11.26 -0.64 -1.37
CA ARG A 255 -11.91 -1.77 -2.07
C ARG A 255 -12.47 -1.32 -3.41
N PHE A 256 -13.26 -0.24 -3.44
CA PHE A 256 -13.92 0.19 -4.66
C PHE A 256 -12.91 0.67 -5.71
N ALA A 257 -11.97 1.53 -5.33
CA ALA A 257 -10.97 2.05 -6.26
C ALA A 257 -10.06 0.95 -6.84
N SER A 258 -9.63 -0.02 -6.02
CA SER A 258 -8.78 -1.12 -6.50
C SER A 258 -9.50 -2.05 -7.47
N ASP A 259 -10.77 -2.38 -7.21
CA ASP A 259 -11.59 -3.20 -8.11
C ASP A 259 -11.86 -2.42 -9.41
N THR A 260 -12.17 -1.12 -9.32
CA THR A 260 -12.33 -0.21 -10.49
C THR A 260 -11.06 -0.11 -11.32
N ALA A 261 -9.89 0.05 -10.69
CA ALA A 261 -8.63 0.15 -11.42
C ALA A 261 -8.35 -1.08 -12.28
N MET A 262 -8.60 -2.27 -11.74
CA MET A 262 -8.44 -3.51 -12.50
C MET A 262 -9.43 -3.62 -13.66
N GLU A 263 -10.70 -3.27 -13.43
CA GLU A 263 -11.74 -3.31 -14.45
C GLU A 263 -11.45 -2.31 -15.56
N VAL A 264 -11.21 -1.04 -15.22
CA VAL A 264 -10.92 0.04 -16.20
C VAL A 264 -9.65 -0.27 -17.00
N ALA A 265 -8.59 -0.77 -16.35
CA ALA A 265 -7.36 -1.13 -17.07
C ALA A 265 -7.57 -2.33 -18.01
N THR A 266 -8.42 -3.27 -17.65
CA THR A 266 -8.81 -4.39 -18.55
C THR A 266 -9.60 -3.89 -19.75
N ASP A 267 -10.57 -3.01 -19.53
CA ASP A 267 -11.37 -2.40 -20.59
C ASP A 267 -10.51 -1.53 -21.52
N ALA A 268 -9.51 -0.83 -20.99
CA ALA A 268 -8.57 -0.06 -21.78
C ALA A 268 -7.77 -0.96 -22.75
N VAL A 269 -7.30 -2.12 -22.28
CA VAL A 269 -6.67 -3.15 -23.15
C VAL A 269 -7.67 -3.60 -24.23
N GLN A 270 -8.93 -3.81 -23.89
CA GLN A 270 -9.97 -4.23 -24.82
C GLN A 270 -10.24 -3.16 -25.88
N VAL A 271 -10.27 -1.87 -25.53
CA VAL A 271 -10.43 -0.75 -26.49
C VAL A 271 -9.27 -0.71 -27.49
N TYR A 272 -8.04 -0.98 -27.03
CA TYR A 272 -6.86 -1.07 -27.89
C TYR A 272 -6.86 -2.31 -28.79
N GLY A 273 -7.61 -3.35 -28.42
CA GLY A 273 -7.63 -4.63 -29.14
C GLY A 273 -6.25 -5.30 -29.14
N GLY A 274 -5.81 -5.83 -30.28
CA GLY A 274 -4.51 -6.51 -30.41
C GLY A 274 -3.31 -5.63 -29.99
N TYR A 275 -3.38 -4.35 -30.24
CA TYR A 275 -2.33 -3.41 -29.80
C TYR A 275 -2.28 -3.27 -28.27
N GLY A 276 -3.40 -3.38 -27.56
CA GLY A 276 -3.44 -3.35 -26.11
C GLY A 276 -2.78 -4.56 -25.45
N TYR A 277 -2.60 -5.65 -26.18
CA TYR A 277 -1.92 -6.86 -25.70
C TYR A 277 -0.39 -6.80 -25.87
N SER A 278 0.12 -5.79 -26.59
CA SER A 278 1.56 -5.55 -26.75
C SER A 278 2.13 -4.73 -25.58
N GLU A 279 3.34 -5.07 -25.14
CA GLU A 279 4.08 -4.31 -24.12
C GLU A 279 4.55 -2.93 -24.62
N GLU A 280 4.51 -2.68 -25.93
CA GLU A 280 4.85 -1.39 -26.54
C GLU A 280 3.80 -0.30 -26.27
N TYR A 281 2.59 -0.71 -25.81
CA TYR A 281 1.50 0.21 -25.47
C TYR A 281 1.26 0.28 -23.97
N PRO A 282 0.91 1.47 -23.44
CA PRO A 282 0.88 1.71 -21.99
C PRO A 282 -0.17 0.90 -21.24
N VAL A 283 -1.28 0.53 -21.90
CA VAL A 283 -2.43 -0.11 -21.26
C VAL A 283 -2.11 -1.51 -20.73
N ALA A 284 -1.21 -2.26 -21.38
CA ALA A 284 -0.75 -3.57 -20.89
C ALA A 284 0.01 -3.42 -19.55
N ARG A 285 0.88 -2.41 -19.44
CA ARG A 285 1.62 -2.10 -18.20
C ARG A 285 0.66 -1.67 -17.08
N LEU A 286 -0.32 -0.83 -17.38
CA LEU A 286 -1.32 -0.36 -16.43
C LEU A 286 -2.16 -1.51 -15.90
N MET A 287 -2.63 -2.42 -16.75
CA MET A 287 -3.40 -3.60 -16.35
C MET A 287 -2.59 -4.50 -15.38
N ARG A 288 -1.32 -4.80 -15.70
CA ARG A 288 -0.46 -5.57 -14.80
C ARG A 288 -0.22 -4.84 -13.47
N GLY A 289 -0.07 -3.51 -13.51
CA GLY A 289 0.10 -2.67 -12.32
C GLY A 289 -1.14 -2.60 -11.43
N ALA A 290 -2.33 -2.65 -12.02
CA ALA A 290 -3.59 -2.58 -11.28
C ALA A 290 -3.82 -3.80 -10.38
N LYS A 291 -3.33 -4.99 -10.77
CA LYS A 291 -3.64 -6.23 -10.05
C LYS A 291 -3.17 -6.22 -8.59
N VAL A 292 -1.99 -5.70 -8.31
CA VAL A 292 -1.46 -5.68 -6.94
C VAL A 292 -2.30 -4.80 -6.01
N MET A 293 -2.98 -3.78 -6.54
CA MET A 293 -3.84 -2.88 -5.76
C MET A 293 -5.04 -3.61 -5.12
N GLN A 294 -5.50 -4.71 -5.72
CA GLN A 294 -6.52 -5.57 -5.13
C GLN A 294 -5.96 -6.49 -4.02
N ILE A 295 -4.64 -6.59 -3.86
CA ILE A 295 -3.96 -7.56 -3.00
C ILE A 295 -3.35 -6.90 -1.77
N TYR A 296 -2.46 -5.91 -1.95
CA TYR A 296 -1.73 -5.28 -0.86
C TYR A 296 -2.61 -4.34 -0.03
N GLU A 297 -2.12 -3.89 1.13
CA GLU A 297 -2.83 -3.00 2.08
C GLU A 297 -4.19 -3.57 2.55
N GLY A 298 -4.25 -4.90 2.60
CA GLY A 298 -5.48 -5.67 2.80
C GLY A 298 -6.23 -5.90 1.50
N SER A 299 -6.38 -7.17 1.11
CA SER A 299 -7.04 -7.53 -0.15
C SER A 299 -8.48 -7.00 -0.22
N SER A 300 -9.05 -6.95 -1.44
CA SER A 300 -10.45 -6.56 -1.63
C SER A 300 -11.41 -7.40 -0.77
N GLN A 301 -11.05 -8.66 -0.43
CA GLN A 301 -11.79 -9.52 0.48
C GLN A 301 -11.65 -9.05 1.94
N VAL A 302 -10.44 -8.72 2.37
CA VAL A 302 -10.19 -8.16 3.72
C VAL A 302 -10.94 -6.84 3.90
N GLN A 303 -11.00 -5.97 2.89
CA GLN A 303 -11.79 -4.74 2.98
C GLN A 303 -13.27 -5.04 3.18
N ARG A 304 -13.84 -6.07 2.48
CA ARG A 304 -15.23 -6.50 2.69
C ARG A 304 -15.46 -7.03 4.11
N MET A 305 -14.51 -7.76 4.69
CA MET A 305 -14.58 -8.20 6.09
C MET A 305 -14.60 -7.01 7.06
N ILE A 306 -13.76 -5.99 6.81
CA ILE A 306 -13.72 -4.78 7.64
C ILE A 306 -15.06 -4.05 7.55
N ILE A 307 -15.56 -3.79 6.34
CA ILE A 307 -16.85 -3.14 6.11
C ILE A 307 -17.96 -3.91 6.82
N GLY A 308 -18.04 -5.23 6.59
CA GLY A 308 -19.04 -6.09 7.22
C GLY A 308 -19.03 -5.97 8.75
N ARG A 309 -17.84 -6.02 9.37
CA ARG A 309 -17.69 -5.84 10.81
C ARG A 309 -18.14 -4.46 11.28
N GLU A 310 -17.76 -3.39 10.59
CA GLU A 310 -18.10 -2.03 11.02
C GLU A 310 -19.61 -1.76 10.93
N ILE A 311 -20.30 -2.21 9.90
CA ILE A 311 -21.76 -2.00 9.75
C ILE A 311 -22.61 -2.89 10.66
N THR A 312 -22.04 -3.97 11.22
CA THR A 312 -22.76 -4.92 12.09
C THR A 312 -22.36 -4.85 13.56
N LYS A 313 -21.42 -3.97 13.93
CA LYS A 313 -20.85 -3.95 15.29
C LYS A 313 -21.84 -3.59 16.39
N ASP A 314 -22.93 -2.90 16.06
CA ASP A 314 -23.95 -2.42 17.00
C ASP A 314 -25.24 -3.26 16.94
N LEU A 315 -25.26 -4.36 16.16
CA LEU A 315 -26.34 -5.33 16.10
C LEU A 315 -26.18 -6.42 17.17
#